data_66b90af53efe713c1ba0f26229ef7be9
#
_entry.id   66b90af53efe713c1ba0f26229ef7be9
#
_cell.length_a   1.000
_cell.length_b   1.000
_cell.length_c   1.000
_cell.angle_alpha   90.00
_cell.angle_beta   90.00
_cell.angle_gamma   90.00
#
_symmetry.space_group_name_H-M   'P 1'
#
loop_
_entity.id
_entity.type
_entity.pdbx_description
1 polymer ?
#
loop_
_entity_poly.entity_id
_entity_poly.type
_entity_poly.pdbx_seq_one_letter_code
_entity_poly.pdbx_strand_id
1 'polypeptide(L)'
;LEKIDNTITKEMPQVVVIDSIQTMYREDISSAPGSVSQVRECTNTLMQIAKGRSITIFLVGHVTKEGVVAGPRVLEHMVDTVLYFEGDRSAMYRILRAVKNRFGATNEMGVFEMVQSGLKEVANPSAYLLEGRSLDSSGTVTACLMEGTRPIMLEVQALVCRTSFGLPRRTSAGMDGNRVNLLIAVLEKRMGMALSSCDAYVNVTGGIKISEPALDLAVVMAIAGSFRDRV
;
A
#
# COMPACT_ATOMS: atom_id res chain seq x y z
N LEU A 1 -23.43 -11.96 17.99
CA LEU A 1 -23.82 -12.25 16.61
C LEU A 1 -25.34 -12.38 16.45
N GLU A 2 -26.03 -13.04 17.36
CA GLU A 2 -27.50 -13.25 17.33
C GLU A 2 -28.30 -11.95 17.21
N LYS A 3 -27.92 -10.91 17.95
CA LYS A 3 -28.58 -9.59 17.84
C LYS A 3 -28.51 -9.02 16.44
N ILE A 4 -27.38 -9.22 15.75
CA ILE A 4 -27.18 -8.75 14.37
C ILE A 4 -28.09 -9.52 13.42
N ASP A 5 -28.15 -10.85 13.54
CA ASP A 5 -29.02 -11.69 12.72
C ASP A 5 -30.50 -11.33 12.90
N ASN A 6 -30.94 -11.14 14.15
CA ASN A 6 -32.29 -10.67 14.48
C ASN A 6 -32.60 -9.30 13.87
N THR A 7 -31.65 -8.36 13.92
CA THR A 7 -31.81 -7.04 13.33
C THR A 7 -31.89 -7.13 11.81
N ILE A 8 -31.01 -7.90 11.18
CA ILE A 8 -31.04 -8.13 9.72
C ILE A 8 -32.39 -8.76 9.31
N THR A 9 -32.91 -9.71 10.11
CA THR A 9 -34.18 -10.37 9.83
C THR A 9 -35.33 -9.37 9.88
N LYS A 10 -35.31 -8.45 10.84
CA LYS A 10 -36.37 -7.47 11.04
C LYS A 10 -36.32 -6.32 10.02
N GLU A 11 -35.13 -5.76 9.79
CA GLU A 11 -34.98 -4.54 8.98
C GLU A 11 -34.76 -4.84 7.49
N MET A 12 -34.38 -6.08 7.13
CA MET A 12 -34.12 -6.53 5.75
C MET A 12 -33.22 -5.54 4.96
N PRO A 13 -32.04 -5.15 5.49
CA PRO A 13 -31.18 -4.18 4.84
C PRO A 13 -30.54 -4.76 3.56
N GLN A 14 -30.23 -3.93 2.58
CA GLN A 14 -29.49 -4.34 1.38
C GLN A 14 -27.99 -4.43 1.65
N VAL A 15 -27.49 -3.62 2.58
CA VAL A 15 -26.08 -3.53 2.93
C VAL A 15 -25.93 -3.52 4.45
N VAL A 16 -24.95 -4.28 4.93
CA VAL A 16 -24.55 -4.32 6.34
C VAL A 16 -23.07 -4.05 6.46
N VAL A 17 -22.67 -3.22 7.40
CA VAL A 17 -21.26 -2.93 7.72
C VAL A 17 -20.99 -3.39 9.15
N ILE A 18 -19.97 -4.23 9.31
CA ILE A 18 -19.48 -4.70 10.61
C ILE A 18 -18.13 -4.09 10.90
N ASP A 19 -18.05 -3.15 11.83
CA ASP A 19 -16.82 -2.51 12.31
C ASP A 19 -16.65 -2.76 13.81
N SER A 20 -15.75 -3.69 14.20
CA SER A 20 -14.90 -4.55 13.39
C SER A 20 -15.20 -6.02 13.63
N ILE A 21 -14.76 -6.87 12.70
CA ILE A 21 -14.94 -8.32 12.85
C ILE A 21 -14.24 -8.88 14.09
N GLN A 22 -13.17 -8.24 14.57
CA GLN A 22 -12.44 -8.65 15.76
C GLN A 22 -13.24 -8.48 17.07
N THR A 23 -14.25 -7.61 17.07
CA THR A 23 -15.12 -7.42 18.24
C THR A 23 -16.29 -8.39 18.26
N MET A 24 -16.50 -9.13 17.18
CA MET A 24 -17.56 -10.13 17.09
C MET A 24 -17.20 -11.40 17.83
N TYR A 25 -18.17 -11.99 18.49
CA TYR A 25 -18.01 -13.28 19.17
C TYR A 25 -19.29 -14.11 19.13
N ARG A 26 -19.10 -15.40 19.32
CA ARG A 26 -20.14 -16.40 19.52
C ARG A 26 -19.96 -17.01 20.93
N GLU A 27 -21.02 -17.14 21.67
CA GLU A 27 -21.01 -17.67 23.05
C GLU A 27 -20.73 -19.17 23.12
N ASP A 28 -21.08 -19.90 22.06
CA ASP A 28 -20.85 -21.35 21.94
C ASP A 28 -19.37 -21.70 21.66
N ILE A 29 -18.49 -20.71 21.45
CA ILE A 29 -17.06 -20.91 21.23
C ILE A 29 -16.27 -20.42 22.42
N SER A 30 -15.51 -21.30 23.05
CA SER A 30 -14.77 -21.02 24.30
C SER A 30 -13.58 -20.06 24.18
N SER A 31 -13.20 -19.67 22.96
CA SER A 31 -12.08 -18.76 22.74
C SER A 31 -12.47 -17.29 22.89
N ALA A 32 -11.49 -16.43 23.26
CA ALA A 32 -11.72 -15.01 23.46
C ALA A 32 -12.11 -14.28 22.16
N PRO A 33 -12.90 -13.17 22.25
CA PRO A 33 -13.15 -12.28 21.12
C PRO A 33 -11.84 -11.85 20.43
N GLY A 34 -11.86 -11.77 19.10
CA GLY A 34 -10.67 -11.42 18.31
C GLY A 34 -9.68 -12.58 18.07
N SER A 35 -9.90 -13.75 18.68
CA SER A 35 -9.10 -14.95 18.36
C SER A 35 -9.40 -15.46 16.94
N VAL A 36 -8.45 -16.20 16.36
CA VAL A 36 -8.57 -16.77 14.99
C VAL A 36 -9.86 -17.59 14.85
N SER A 37 -10.18 -18.42 15.84
CA SER A 37 -11.39 -19.26 15.84
C SER A 37 -12.66 -18.42 15.88
N GLN A 38 -12.75 -17.43 16.76
CA GLN A 38 -13.91 -16.53 16.84
C GLN A 38 -14.11 -15.75 15.53
N VAL A 39 -13.06 -15.13 15.01
CA VAL A 39 -13.14 -14.35 13.77
C VAL A 39 -13.58 -15.23 12.61
N ARG A 40 -13.03 -16.46 12.50
CA ARG A 40 -13.38 -17.41 11.46
C ARG A 40 -14.87 -17.82 11.52
N GLU A 41 -15.34 -18.23 12.70
CA GLU A 41 -16.70 -18.73 12.84
C GLU A 41 -17.74 -17.61 12.74
N CYS A 42 -17.44 -16.40 13.27
CA CYS A 42 -18.30 -15.24 13.05
C CYS A 42 -18.40 -14.90 11.57
N THR A 43 -17.27 -14.94 10.84
CA THR A 43 -17.27 -14.70 9.40
C THR A 43 -18.05 -15.75 8.64
N ASN A 44 -17.92 -17.04 8.97
CA ASN A 44 -18.71 -18.11 8.37
C ASN A 44 -20.22 -17.86 8.51
N THR A 45 -20.66 -17.49 9.71
CA THR A 45 -22.08 -17.20 9.97
C THR A 45 -22.55 -15.98 9.15
N LEU A 46 -21.76 -14.89 9.14
CA LEU A 46 -22.11 -13.70 8.36
C LEU A 46 -22.16 -13.98 6.84
N MET A 47 -21.27 -14.84 6.33
CA MET A 47 -21.29 -15.28 4.94
C MET A 47 -22.55 -16.11 4.60
N GLN A 48 -22.99 -16.97 5.51
CA GLN A 48 -24.24 -17.74 5.35
C GLN A 48 -25.44 -16.78 5.31
N ILE A 49 -25.49 -15.79 6.19
CA ILE A 49 -26.53 -14.75 6.21
C ILE A 49 -26.50 -13.96 4.89
N ALA A 50 -25.33 -13.51 4.46
CA ALA A 50 -25.16 -12.75 3.22
C ALA A 50 -25.72 -13.51 2.01
N LYS A 51 -25.29 -14.77 1.85
CA LYS A 51 -25.71 -15.64 0.73
C LYS A 51 -27.18 -16.05 0.81
N GLY A 52 -27.64 -16.42 1.99
CA GLY A 52 -29.02 -16.89 2.19
C GLY A 52 -30.08 -15.81 2.00
N ARG A 53 -29.71 -14.55 2.21
CA ARG A 53 -30.61 -13.39 2.12
C ARG A 53 -30.28 -12.42 0.99
N SER A 54 -29.27 -12.72 0.18
CA SER A 54 -28.79 -11.83 -0.91
C SER A 54 -28.43 -10.42 -0.42
N ILE A 55 -27.74 -10.34 0.73
CA ILE A 55 -27.31 -9.08 1.36
C ILE A 55 -25.81 -8.88 1.15
N THR A 56 -25.40 -7.66 0.86
CA THR A 56 -23.97 -7.30 0.82
C THR A 56 -23.47 -6.99 2.23
N ILE A 57 -22.46 -7.72 2.70
CA ILE A 57 -21.84 -7.50 4.02
C ILE A 57 -20.42 -7.02 3.86
N PHE A 58 -20.09 -5.85 4.41
CA PHE A 58 -18.74 -5.33 4.56
C PHE A 58 -18.21 -5.70 5.94
N LEU A 59 -17.08 -6.40 5.98
CA LEU A 59 -16.35 -6.72 7.20
C LEU A 59 -15.12 -5.83 7.31
N VAL A 60 -15.11 -4.92 8.26
CA VAL A 60 -13.94 -4.12 8.57
C VAL A 60 -13.03 -4.91 9.50
N GLY A 61 -11.76 -5.04 9.11
CA GLY A 61 -10.74 -5.74 9.89
C GLY A 61 -9.48 -4.89 10.04
N HIS A 62 -8.84 -4.98 11.20
CA HIS A 62 -7.58 -4.27 11.48
C HIS A 62 -6.38 -5.20 11.30
N VAL A 63 -5.36 -4.70 10.60
CA VAL A 63 -4.06 -5.36 10.49
C VAL A 63 -3.20 -4.91 11.66
N THR A 64 -2.74 -5.84 12.51
CA THR A 64 -1.74 -5.51 13.52
C THR A 64 -0.33 -5.67 12.97
N LYS A 65 0.58 -4.78 13.36
CA LYS A 65 2.00 -4.83 12.93
C LYS A 65 2.72 -6.11 13.35
N GLU A 66 2.20 -6.82 14.34
CA GLU A 66 2.85 -7.97 14.97
C GLU A 66 2.28 -9.35 14.57
N GLY A 67 1.26 -9.40 13.75
CA GLY A 67 0.72 -10.67 13.21
C GLY A 67 0.06 -11.61 14.25
N VAL A 68 -0.06 -11.20 15.52
CA VAL A 68 -0.52 -12.05 16.64
C VAL A 68 -2.05 -12.08 16.78
N VAL A 69 -2.75 -11.04 16.36
CA VAL A 69 -4.23 -11.04 16.32
C VAL A 69 -4.67 -11.63 14.98
N ALA A 70 -5.75 -12.40 14.99
CA ALA A 70 -6.34 -13.00 13.79
C ALA A 70 -6.44 -11.96 12.67
N GLY A 71 -5.36 -11.90 11.89
CA GLY A 71 -5.20 -10.89 10.85
C GLY A 71 -6.10 -11.20 9.65
N PRO A 72 -6.22 -10.27 8.73
CA PRO A 72 -7.03 -10.38 7.52
C PRO A 72 -6.75 -11.63 6.70
N ARG A 73 -5.55 -12.22 6.77
CA ARG A 73 -5.18 -13.45 6.02
C ARG A 73 -6.13 -14.62 6.23
N VAL A 74 -6.72 -14.77 7.42
CA VAL A 74 -7.71 -15.82 7.67
C VAL A 74 -8.99 -15.56 6.87
N LEU A 75 -9.37 -14.30 6.72
CA LEU A 75 -10.60 -13.88 6.04
C LEU A 75 -10.44 -13.84 4.51
N GLU A 76 -9.24 -13.59 4.01
CA GLU A 76 -8.95 -13.47 2.57
C GLU A 76 -9.42 -14.69 1.77
N HIS A 77 -9.28 -15.88 2.35
CA HIS A 77 -9.71 -17.12 1.70
C HIS A 77 -11.22 -17.33 1.75
N MET A 78 -11.90 -16.72 2.72
CA MET A 78 -13.31 -16.94 3.00
C MET A 78 -14.21 -16.00 2.20
N VAL A 79 -13.87 -14.70 2.17
CA VAL A 79 -14.71 -13.67 1.54
C VAL A 79 -14.53 -13.61 0.01
N ASP A 80 -15.49 -13.00 -0.67
CA ASP A 80 -15.50 -12.92 -2.12
C ASP A 80 -14.59 -11.80 -2.64
N THR A 81 -14.50 -10.70 -1.93
CA THR A 81 -13.66 -9.53 -2.26
C THR A 81 -12.84 -9.11 -1.04
N VAL A 82 -11.58 -8.78 -1.27
CA VAL A 82 -10.66 -8.23 -0.25
C VAL A 82 -10.11 -6.91 -0.74
N LEU A 83 -10.33 -5.87 0.04
CA LEU A 83 -9.82 -4.53 -0.21
C LEU A 83 -8.84 -4.16 0.91
N TYR A 84 -7.64 -3.75 0.54
CA TYR A 84 -6.69 -3.15 1.48
C TYR A 84 -6.78 -1.64 1.42
N PHE A 85 -6.86 -1.05 2.61
CA PHE A 85 -6.82 0.38 2.80
C PHE A 85 -5.45 0.74 3.39
N GLU A 86 -4.56 1.21 2.51
CA GLU A 86 -3.16 1.47 2.81
C GLU A 86 -2.92 2.98 3.00
N GLY A 87 -1.99 3.33 3.88
CA GLY A 87 -1.52 4.70 4.05
C GLY A 87 -0.68 4.85 5.30
N ASP A 88 0.42 5.58 5.21
CA ASP A 88 1.22 5.96 6.37
C ASP A 88 0.53 7.13 7.10
N ARG A 89 0.76 7.23 8.42
CA ARG A 89 0.23 8.35 9.24
C ARG A 89 0.78 9.70 8.79
N SER A 90 1.96 9.72 8.20
CA SER A 90 2.62 10.90 7.64
C SER A 90 2.20 11.20 6.19
N ALA A 91 1.58 10.25 5.49
CA ALA A 91 1.15 10.43 4.11
C ALA A 91 -0.23 11.10 4.06
N MET A 92 -0.38 12.11 3.22
CA MET A 92 -1.67 12.81 3.01
C MET A 92 -2.70 11.92 2.33
N TYR A 93 -2.25 10.83 1.69
CA TYR A 93 -3.11 9.93 0.90
C TYR A 93 -3.41 8.62 1.59
N ARG A 94 -4.51 8.05 1.11
CA ARG A 94 -4.94 6.68 1.39
C ARG A 94 -5.18 5.99 0.07
N ILE A 95 -4.71 4.77 -0.04
CA ILE A 95 -4.88 3.94 -1.22
C ILE A 95 -5.81 2.79 -0.88
N LEU A 96 -6.87 2.63 -1.65
CA LEU A 96 -7.75 1.48 -1.59
C LEU A 96 -7.40 0.54 -2.74
N ARG A 97 -6.90 -0.65 -2.42
CA ARG A 97 -6.43 -1.63 -3.38
C ARG A 97 -7.23 -2.92 -3.28
N ALA A 98 -7.71 -3.43 -4.41
CA ALA A 98 -8.29 -4.76 -4.48
C ALA A 98 -7.18 -5.83 -4.51
N VAL A 99 -7.19 -6.74 -3.53
CA VAL A 99 -6.23 -7.86 -3.45
C VAL A 99 -6.86 -9.15 -3.93
N LYS A 100 -8.18 -9.28 -3.74
CA LYS A 100 -8.98 -10.40 -4.22
C LYS A 100 -10.34 -9.88 -4.69
N ASN A 101 -10.78 -10.37 -5.83
CA ASN A 101 -12.13 -10.10 -6.33
C ASN A 101 -12.62 -11.28 -7.19
N ARG A 102 -13.62 -12.02 -6.70
CA ARG A 102 -14.20 -13.14 -7.44
C ARG A 102 -15.05 -12.71 -8.63
N PHE A 103 -15.49 -11.47 -8.66
CA PHE A 103 -16.45 -10.94 -9.64
C PHE A 103 -15.82 -10.02 -10.67
N GLY A 104 -14.52 -9.77 -10.59
CA GLY A 104 -13.84 -8.86 -11.50
C GLY A 104 -12.33 -8.80 -11.29
N ALA A 105 -11.70 -7.84 -11.96
CA ALA A 105 -10.27 -7.61 -11.86
C ALA A 105 -9.86 -7.06 -10.49
N THR A 106 -8.62 -7.31 -10.12
CA THR A 106 -7.98 -6.74 -8.91
C THR A 106 -7.03 -5.59 -9.26
N ASN A 107 -7.00 -5.18 -10.52
CA ASN A 107 -6.05 -4.20 -11.06
C ASN A 107 -6.49 -2.75 -10.84
N GLU A 108 -7.59 -2.54 -10.14
CA GLU A 108 -8.09 -1.19 -9.86
C GLU A 108 -7.63 -0.74 -8.48
N MET A 109 -7.23 0.53 -8.40
CA MET A 109 -6.98 1.20 -7.12
C MET A 109 -7.63 2.56 -7.05
N GLY A 110 -8.12 2.92 -5.87
CA GLY A 110 -8.60 4.25 -5.53
C GLY A 110 -7.55 5.01 -4.72
N VAL A 111 -7.30 6.27 -5.08
CA VAL A 111 -6.46 7.17 -4.29
C VAL A 111 -7.36 8.23 -3.66
N PHE A 112 -7.21 8.41 -2.36
CA PHE A 112 -8.00 9.34 -1.57
C PHE A 112 -7.10 10.27 -0.78
N GLU A 113 -7.52 11.51 -0.64
CA GLU A 113 -6.93 12.51 0.25
C GLU A 113 -7.75 12.61 1.54
N MET A 114 -7.05 12.73 2.68
CA MET A 114 -7.70 12.96 3.95
C MET A 114 -7.94 14.47 4.14
N VAL A 115 -9.19 14.89 4.08
CA VAL A 115 -9.61 16.28 4.31
C VAL A 115 -10.48 16.37 5.57
N GLN A 116 -10.79 17.61 6.03
CA GLN A 116 -11.60 17.80 7.24
C GLN A 116 -12.98 17.12 7.19
N SER A 117 -13.56 17.00 5.99
CA SER A 117 -14.86 16.34 5.78
C SER A 117 -14.75 14.81 5.62
N GLY A 118 -13.56 14.22 5.69
CA GLY A 118 -13.33 12.80 5.50
C GLY A 118 -12.43 12.49 4.30
N LEU A 119 -12.69 11.39 3.60
CA LEU A 119 -11.95 10.98 2.41
C LEU A 119 -12.51 11.63 1.15
N LYS A 120 -11.64 12.26 0.38
CA LYS A 120 -11.94 12.84 -0.93
C LYS A 120 -11.18 12.08 -2.01
N GLU A 121 -11.86 11.67 -3.07
CA GLU A 121 -11.22 11.02 -4.21
C GLU A 121 -10.23 11.95 -4.90
N VAL A 122 -9.05 11.42 -5.24
CA VAL A 122 -8.04 12.07 -6.07
C VAL A 122 -8.18 11.56 -7.50
N ALA A 123 -8.85 12.31 -8.35
CA ALA A 123 -9.14 11.90 -9.73
C ALA A 123 -7.87 11.74 -10.59
N ASN A 124 -6.85 12.56 -10.33
CA ASN A 124 -5.55 12.49 -11.01
C ASN A 124 -4.39 12.42 -10.02
N PRO A 125 -4.02 11.22 -9.53
CA PRO A 125 -2.88 11.05 -8.63
C PRO A 125 -1.56 11.55 -9.22
N SER A 126 -1.36 11.41 -10.53
CA SER A 126 -0.13 11.83 -11.21
C SER A 126 0.10 13.34 -11.14
N ALA A 127 -0.95 14.14 -11.34
CA ALA A 127 -0.82 15.60 -11.26
C ALA A 127 -0.34 16.03 -9.87
N TYR A 128 -0.86 15.38 -8.86
CA TYR A 128 -0.52 15.66 -7.49
C TYR A 128 0.88 15.18 -7.10
N LEU A 129 1.27 13.95 -7.47
CA LEU A 129 2.61 13.40 -7.18
C LEU A 129 3.73 14.18 -7.88
N LEU A 130 3.38 14.97 -8.90
CA LEU A 130 4.30 15.85 -9.62
C LEU A 130 4.18 17.33 -9.20
N GLU A 131 3.28 17.65 -8.27
CA GLU A 131 3.12 19.01 -7.78
C GLU A 131 4.38 19.45 -7.01
N GLY A 132 4.87 20.65 -7.31
CA GLY A 132 6.07 21.20 -6.67
C GLY A 132 7.40 20.61 -7.14
N ARG A 133 7.42 19.78 -8.20
CA ARG A 133 8.67 19.26 -8.76
C ARG A 133 9.57 20.39 -9.28
N SER A 134 10.87 20.26 -9.06
CA SER A 134 11.87 21.13 -9.70
C SER A 134 12.28 20.54 -11.04
N LEU A 135 12.15 21.33 -12.11
CA LEU A 135 12.55 20.91 -13.46
C LEU A 135 14.06 20.97 -13.70
N ASP A 136 14.77 21.76 -12.87
CA ASP A 136 16.19 22.08 -13.06
C ASP A 136 17.08 21.48 -11.95
N SER A 137 16.59 20.46 -11.23
CA SER A 137 17.36 19.80 -10.16
C SER A 137 18.02 18.52 -10.65
N SER A 138 19.34 18.44 -10.50
CA SER A 138 20.08 17.19 -10.73
C SER A 138 19.59 16.10 -9.76
N GLY A 139 19.56 14.85 -10.23
CA GLY A 139 19.13 13.73 -9.42
C GLY A 139 17.63 13.55 -9.28
N THR A 140 16.84 14.24 -10.09
CA THR A 140 15.38 14.15 -10.11
C THR A 140 14.90 13.63 -11.46
N VAL A 141 14.09 12.56 -11.45
CA VAL A 141 13.56 11.92 -12.66
C VAL A 141 12.08 11.63 -12.51
N THR A 142 11.29 12.03 -13.50
CA THR A 142 9.90 11.62 -13.59
C THR A 142 9.79 10.23 -14.20
N ALA A 143 9.10 9.34 -13.53
CA ALA A 143 8.85 7.97 -13.97
C ALA A 143 7.35 7.71 -14.14
N CYS A 144 7.03 6.77 -15.01
CA CYS A 144 5.69 6.22 -15.15
C CYS A 144 5.71 4.76 -14.71
N LEU A 145 4.80 4.38 -13.85
CA LEU A 145 4.54 3.00 -13.50
C LEU A 145 3.09 2.64 -13.82
N MET A 146 2.83 1.35 -13.97
CA MET A 146 1.48 0.83 -14.16
C MET A 146 0.99 0.24 -12.84
N GLU A 147 -0.01 0.84 -12.24
CA GLU A 147 -0.75 0.24 -11.14
C GLU A 147 -2.06 -0.33 -11.69
N GLY A 148 -2.04 -1.64 -11.91
CA GLY A 148 -3.12 -2.30 -12.63
C GLY A 148 -3.21 -1.84 -14.09
N THR A 149 -4.31 -1.20 -14.43
CA THR A 149 -4.54 -0.60 -15.76
C THR A 149 -4.27 0.90 -15.81
N ARG A 150 -3.93 1.52 -14.68
CA ARG A 150 -3.78 2.97 -14.56
C ARG A 150 -2.32 3.37 -14.59
N PRO A 151 -1.88 4.24 -15.53
CA PRO A 151 -0.55 4.83 -15.47
C PRO A 151 -0.49 5.87 -14.35
N ILE A 152 0.54 5.78 -13.51
CA ILE A 152 0.83 6.73 -12.45
C ILE A 152 2.19 7.34 -12.69
N MET A 153 2.21 8.65 -12.82
CA MET A 153 3.44 9.43 -12.90
C MET A 153 3.90 9.82 -11.50
N LEU A 154 5.17 9.63 -11.21
CA LEU A 154 5.78 10.02 -9.95
C LEU A 154 7.21 10.50 -10.15
N GLU A 155 7.77 11.10 -9.13
CA GLU A 155 9.14 11.56 -9.13
C GLU A 155 10.02 10.64 -8.28
N VAL A 156 11.16 10.25 -8.86
CA VAL A 156 12.26 9.60 -8.17
C VAL A 156 13.37 10.63 -7.96
N GLN A 157 13.77 10.78 -6.72
CA GLN A 157 14.82 11.70 -6.29
C GLN A 157 16.02 10.91 -5.79
N ALA A 158 17.22 11.29 -6.18
CA ALA A 158 18.46 10.75 -5.66
C ALA A 158 19.41 11.87 -5.26
N LEU A 159 20.05 11.71 -4.12
CA LEU A 159 21.15 12.56 -3.68
C LEU A 159 22.40 11.68 -3.51
N VAL A 160 23.44 12.00 -4.24
CA VAL A 160 24.74 11.33 -4.16
C VAL A 160 25.80 12.34 -3.76
N CYS A 161 26.49 12.07 -2.66
CA CYS A 161 27.57 12.93 -2.20
C CYS A 161 28.76 12.09 -1.71
N ARG A 162 29.95 12.65 -1.68
CA ARG A 162 31.13 11.96 -1.14
C ARG A 162 30.93 11.68 0.34
N THR A 163 31.24 10.45 0.75
CA THR A 163 31.22 10.07 2.17
C THR A 163 32.27 10.87 2.93
N SER A 164 31.85 11.54 3.99
CA SER A 164 32.75 12.34 4.83
C SER A 164 33.42 11.50 5.92
N PHE A 165 32.78 10.42 6.38
CA PHE A 165 33.26 9.59 7.49
C PHE A 165 32.90 8.12 7.31
N GLY A 166 33.89 7.25 7.29
CA GLY A 166 33.71 5.79 7.41
C GLY A 166 33.08 5.12 6.19
N LEU A 167 32.12 4.23 6.42
CA LEU A 167 31.45 3.48 5.36
C LEU A 167 30.34 4.28 4.72
N PRO A 168 30.17 4.19 3.38
CA PRO A 168 29.11 4.86 2.64
C PRO A 168 27.71 4.50 3.18
N ARG A 169 26.87 5.50 3.37
CA ARG A 169 25.48 5.35 3.78
C ARG A 169 24.61 5.22 2.55
N ARG A 170 23.71 4.25 2.60
CA ARG A 170 22.74 4.02 1.52
C ARG A 170 21.36 3.88 2.13
N THR A 171 20.49 4.81 1.80
CA THR A 171 19.13 4.89 2.35
C THR A 171 18.14 5.02 1.21
N SER A 172 17.03 4.31 1.33
CA SER A 172 15.93 4.41 0.38
C SER A 172 14.60 4.62 1.11
N ALA A 173 13.75 5.44 0.53
CA ALA A 173 12.36 5.61 0.93
C ALA A 173 11.45 5.33 -0.27
N GLY A 174 10.38 4.57 -0.05
CA GLY A 174 9.46 4.16 -1.11
C GLY A 174 9.92 2.99 -2.00
N MET A 175 11.15 2.49 -1.83
CA MET A 175 11.72 1.39 -2.59
C MET A 175 12.56 0.48 -1.68
N ASP A 176 12.75 -0.79 -2.10
CA ASP A 176 13.65 -1.73 -1.39
C ASP A 176 15.11 -1.31 -1.47
N GLY A 177 15.78 -1.22 -0.31
CA GLY A 177 17.17 -0.77 -0.21
C GLY A 177 18.17 -1.74 -0.86
N ASN A 178 17.90 -3.05 -0.86
CA ASN A 178 18.75 -4.03 -1.51
C ASN A 178 18.71 -3.86 -3.02
N ARG A 179 17.53 -3.51 -3.57
CA ARG A 179 17.40 -3.21 -4.99
C ARG A 179 18.20 -1.97 -5.37
N VAL A 180 18.13 -0.89 -4.59
CA VAL A 180 18.95 0.32 -4.80
C VAL A 180 20.45 -0.03 -4.78
N ASN A 181 20.89 -0.85 -3.82
CA ASN A 181 22.29 -1.30 -3.75
C ASN A 181 22.72 -2.09 -4.99
N LEU A 182 21.84 -2.95 -5.52
CA LEU A 182 22.09 -3.67 -6.77
C LEU A 182 22.26 -2.71 -7.96
N LEU A 183 21.37 -1.72 -8.08
CA LEU A 183 21.43 -0.72 -9.15
C LEU A 183 22.72 0.14 -9.07
N ILE A 184 23.15 0.50 -7.86
CA ILE A 184 24.43 1.19 -7.62
C ILE A 184 25.59 0.31 -8.10
N ALA A 185 25.60 -0.98 -7.74
CA ALA A 185 26.64 -1.90 -8.18
C ALA A 185 26.71 -2.06 -9.72
N VAL A 186 25.55 -2.05 -10.39
CA VAL A 186 25.47 -2.03 -11.85
C VAL A 186 26.08 -0.75 -12.43
N LEU A 187 25.77 0.41 -11.87
CA LEU A 187 26.35 1.69 -12.29
C LEU A 187 27.87 1.72 -12.11
N GLU A 188 28.38 1.22 -11.00
CA GLU A 188 29.82 1.11 -10.76
C GLU A 188 30.48 0.19 -11.80
N LYS A 189 29.96 -1.02 -11.96
CA LYS A 189 30.60 -2.04 -12.79
C LYS A 189 30.49 -1.75 -14.30
N ARG A 190 29.33 -1.22 -14.75
CA ARG A 190 29.02 -1.05 -16.17
C ARG A 190 29.30 0.34 -16.70
N MET A 191 29.15 1.36 -15.84
CA MET A 191 29.29 2.76 -16.22
C MET A 191 30.58 3.40 -15.67
N GLY A 192 31.35 2.66 -14.87
CA GLY A 192 32.61 3.16 -14.28
C GLY A 192 32.41 4.31 -13.28
N MET A 193 31.23 4.41 -12.66
CA MET A 193 30.93 5.47 -11.69
C MET A 193 31.50 5.10 -10.33
N ALA A 194 32.32 5.94 -9.72
CA ALA A 194 32.97 5.67 -8.42
C ALA A 194 32.00 5.91 -7.24
N LEU A 195 30.93 5.13 -7.16
CA LEU A 195 29.90 5.25 -6.14
C LEU A 195 30.24 4.53 -4.82
N SER A 196 31.26 3.68 -4.81
CA SER A 196 31.73 2.96 -3.61
C SER A 196 32.23 3.88 -2.50
N SER A 197 32.60 5.11 -2.83
CA SER A 197 33.03 6.14 -1.86
C SER A 197 31.97 7.24 -1.64
N CYS A 198 30.74 7.01 -2.07
CA CYS A 198 29.66 7.99 -1.99
C CYS A 198 28.51 7.50 -1.11
N ASP A 199 27.96 8.41 -0.34
CA ASP A 199 26.63 8.26 0.25
C ASP A 199 25.57 8.39 -0.84
N ALA A 200 24.52 7.58 -0.76
CA ALA A 200 23.42 7.63 -1.72
C ALA A 200 22.09 7.56 -0.99
N TYR A 201 21.23 8.51 -1.27
CA TYR A 201 19.88 8.61 -0.72
C TYR A 201 18.90 8.60 -1.89
N VAL A 202 17.95 7.68 -1.88
CA VAL A 202 16.93 7.55 -2.93
C VAL A 202 15.55 7.69 -2.30
N ASN A 203 14.72 8.53 -2.88
CA ASN A 203 13.36 8.76 -2.43
C ASN A 203 12.39 8.66 -3.60
N VAL A 204 11.30 7.94 -3.39
CA VAL A 204 10.14 7.94 -4.30
C VAL A 204 9.09 8.84 -3.68
N THR A 205 8.66 9.88 -4.40
CA THR A 205 7.70 10.85 -3.89
C THR A 205 6.34 10.22 -3.62
N GLY A 206 5.56 10.83 -2.70
CA GLY A 206 4.21 10.39 -2.37
C GLY A 206 4.11 9.34 -1.27
N GLY A 207 5.24 8.86 -0.70
CA GLY A 207 5.22 7.90 0.42
C GLY A 207 4.68 6.51 0.06
N ILE A 208 4.58 6.19 -1.22
CA ILE A 208 4.09 4.91 -1.75
C ILE A 208 5.26 3.93 -1.79
N LYS A 209 5.06 2.72 -1.25
CA LYS A 209 6.03 1.63 -1.46
C LYS A 209 5.81 0.99 -2.81
N ILE A 210 6.85 1.02 -3.64
CA ILE A 210 6.81 0.49 -4.99
C ILE A 210 7.83 -0.65 -5.12
N SER A 211 7.38 -1.78 -5.62
CA SER A 211 8.21 -2.95 -5.89
C SER A 211 8.38 -3.22 -7.39
N GLU A 212 7.81 -2.38 -8.25
CA GLU A 212 7.81 -2.60 -9.69
C GLU A 212 9.17 -2.30 -10.33
N PRO A 213 9.71 -3.23 -11.14
CA PRO A 213 10.98 -3.05 -11.86
C PRO A 213 11.01 -1.88 -12.83
N ALA A 214 9.86 -1.37 -13.26
CA ALA A 214 9.76 -0.23 -14.17
C ALA A 214 10.47 1.04 -13.63
N LEU A 215 10.60 1.16 -12.30
CA LEU A 215 11.31 2.28 -11.66
C LEU A 215 12.84 2.18 -11.73
N ASP A 216 13.42 1.03 -12.04
CA ASP A 216 14.87 0.84 -12.01
C ASP A 216 15.61 1.84 -12.91
N LEU A 217 15.09 2.08 -14.10
CA LEU A 217 15.69 3.04 -15.02
C LEU A 217 15.65 4.46 -14.44
N ALA A 218 14.54 4.86 -13.83
CA ALA A 218 14.43 6.19 -13.22
C ALA A 218 15.39 6.33 -12.03
N VAL A 219 15.54 5.30 -11.20
CA VAL A 219 16.50 5.28 -10.09
C VAL A 219 17.93 5.37 -10.59
N VAL A 220 18.29 4.61 -11.62
CA VAL A 220 19.61 4.65 -12.25
C VAL A 220 19.90 6.04 -12.81
N MET A 221 18.95 6.65 -13.52
CA MET A 221 19.09 7.99 -14.08
C MET A 221 19.17 9.06 -13.00
N ALA A 222 18.37 8.98 -11.94
CA ALA A 222 18.43 9.90 -10.82
C ALA A 222 19.79 9.84 -10.10
N ILE A 223 20.30 8.62 -9.80
CA ILE A 223 21.63 8.43 -9.19
C ILE A 223 22.72 8.98 -10.11
N ALA A 224 22.67 8.68 -11.40
CA ALA A 224 23.67 9.14 -12.36
C ALA A 224 23.64 10.66 -12.56
N GLY A 225 22.44 11.25 -12.61
CA GLY A 225 22.24 12.70 -12.69
C GLY A 225 22.81 13.43 -11.47
N SER A 226 22.47 12.94 -10.27
CA SER A 226 23.00 13.49 -9.02
C SER A 226 24.52 13.34 -8.90
N PHE A 227 25.08 12.16 -9.26
CA PHE A 227 26.53 11.93 -9.22
C PHE A 227 27.32 12.85 -10.18
N ARG A 228 26.74 13.17 -11.34
CA ARG A 228 27.36 14.02 -12.37
C ARG A 228 26.94 15.48 -12.25
N ASP A 229 26.09 15.83 -11.32
CA ASP A 229 25.47 17.15 -11.17
C ASP A 229 24.88 17.66 -12.51
N ARG A 230 24.07 16.82 -13.13
CA ARG A 230 23.39 17.12 -14.40
C ARG A 230 21.89 16.81 -14.30
N VAL A 231 21.11 17.69 -14.91
CA VAL A 231 19.68 17.52 -15.15
C VAL A 231 19.46 16.61 -16.36
#